data_6d147998876ba33e4c506cddea46b28d
#
_entry.id   6d147998876ba33e4c506cddea46b28d
#
_cell.length_a   1.000
_cell.length_b   1.000
_cell.length_c   1.000
_cell.angle_alpha   90.00
_cell.angle_beta   90.00
_cell.angle_gamma   90.00
#
_symmetry.space_group_name_H-M   'P 1'
#
loop_
_entity.id
_entity.type
_entity.pdbx_description
1 polymer ?
#
loop_
_entity_poly.entity_id
_entity_poly.type
_entity_poly.pdbx_seq_one_letter_code
_entity_poly.pdbx_strand_id
1 'polypeptide(L)'
;MTARRASDDASLPPNLTLIDTATALPVGTALDAGCGEAADSLWLAERGWTVTAVDFVASALERGRSRAQEMGPDVAARIEWQEADLRTWTPPAGSFDLVTSHYMHGIADIQSAFRRLAAAVRPGGTLLVAGHHPSNADSSGEGMPTALFFATSDLTAVLDEDWELLTVDDDVPRRTLNHDGQAVTVRAAMVRARRA
;
A
#
# COMPACT_ATOMS: atom_id res chain seq x y z
N MET A 1 38.56 18.81 7.40
CA MET A 1 38.04 17.53 6.88
C MET A 1 36.75 17.20 7.65
N THR A 2 35.63 17.61 7.10
CA THR A 2 34.31 17.45 7.75
C THR A 2 33.74 16.10 7.31
N ALA A 3 33.62 15.20 8.23
CA ALA A 3 33.00 13.88 7.99
C ALA A 3 31.54 14.09 7.57
N ARG A 4 31.24 13.80 6.32
CA ARG A 4 29.90 13.70 5.77
C ARG A 4 29.24 12.52 6.46
N ARG A 5 28.28 12.79 7.35
CA ARG A 5 27.41 11.75 7.89
C ARG A 5 26.70 11.11 6.70
N ALA A 6 26.94 9.83 6.49
CA ALA A 6 26.09 9.02 5.66
C ALA A 6 24.70 9.06 6.32
N SER A 7 23.76 9.73 5.68
CA SER A 7 22.35 9.59 6.00
C SER A 7 22.01 8.11 5.76
N ASP A 8 21.48 7.45 6.78
CA ASP A 8 20.91 6.10 6.66
C ASP A 8 19.73 6.20 5.68
N ASP A 9 20.01 6.00 4.41
CA ASP A 9 19.04 5.84 3.32
C ASP A 9 18.59 4.36 3.29
N ALA A 10 18.16 3.88 4.44
CA ALA A 10 17.54 2.57 4.54
C ALA A 10 16.12 2.68 3.97
N SER A 11 15.99 2.54 2.66
CA SER A 11 14.68 2.43 2.03
C SER A 11 13.90 1.29 2.67
N LEU A 12 12.64 1.54 3.02
CA LEU A 12 11.77 0.50 3.52
C LEU A 12 11.69 -0.66 2.51
N PRO A 13 11.76 -1.91 2.95
CA PRO A 13 11.54 -3.05 2.07
C PRO A 13 10.08 -3.08 1.60
N PRO A 14 9.78 -3.73 0.47
CA PRO A 14 8.40 -3.96 0.04
C PRO A 14 7.63 -4.79 1.07
N ASN A 15 6.31 -4.63 1.12
CA ASN A 15 5.46 -5.35 2.04
C ASN A 15 5.45 -6.86 1.74
N LEU A 16 5.64 -7.67 2.76
CA LEU A 16 5.65 -9.14 2.60
C LEU A 16 4.32 -9.66 2.06
N THR A 17 3.19 -9.08 2.48
CA THR A 17 1.86 -9.44 1.99
C THR A 17 1.70 -9.17 0.49
N LEU A 18 2.33 -8.09 -0.01
CA LEU A 18 2.39 -7.82 -1.46
C LEU A 18 3.26 -8.86 -2.17
N ILE A 19 4.45 -9.14 -1.64
CA ILE A 19 5.37 -10.12 -2.24
C ILE A 19 4.67 -11.48 -2.40
N ASP A 20 4.06 -11.98 -1.33
CA ASP A 20 3.36 -13.27 -1.33
C ASP A 20 2.18 -13.27 -2.32
N THR A 21 1.42 -12.17 -2.37
CA THR A 21 0.27 -12.06 -3.28
C THR A 21 0.73 -11.97 -4.73
N ALA A 22 1.59 -11.01 -5.06
CA ALA A 22 1.95 -10.71 -6.45
C ALA A 22 2.82 -11.81 -7.10
N THR A 23 3.59 -12.56 -6.30
CA THR A 23 4.37 -13.72 -6.81
C THR A 23 3.44 -14.83 -7.33
N ALA A 24 2.22 -14.96 -6.79
CA ALA A 24 1.25 -15.96 -7.21
C ALA A 24 0.36 -15.49 -8.38
N LEU A 25 0.45 -14.23 -8.79
CA LEU A 25 -0.36 -13.65 -9.86
C LEU A 25 0.42 -13.55 -11.18
N PRO A 26 -0.26 -13.67 -12.33
CA PRO A 26 0.34 -13.29 -13.61
C PRO A 26 0.67 -11.79 -13.60
N VAL A 27 1.81 -11.44 -14.18
CA VAL A 27 2.24 -10.05 -14.35
C VAL A 27 1.23 -9.29 -15.21
N GLY A 28 0.90 -8.07 -14.79
CA GLY A 28 -0.10 -7.22 -15.45
C GLY A 28 0.03 -5.75 -15.02
N THR A 29 -1.12 -5.09 -14.85
CA THR A 29 -1.23 -3.71 -14.40
C THR A 29 -1.49 -3.65 -12.89
N ALA A 30 -0.80 -2.77 -12.17
CA ALA A 30 -0.99 -2.59 -10.75
C ALA A 30 -1.24 -1.11 -10.39
N LEU A 31 -2.12 -0.87 -9.44
CA LEU A 31 -2.27 0.40 -8.73
C LEU A 31 -1.67 0.24 -7.33
N ASP A 32 -0.71 1.07 -6.98
CA ASP A 32 -0.16 1.21 -5.62
C ASP A 32 -0.67 2.52 -5.03
N ALA A 33 -1.73 2.42 -4.24
CA ALA A 33 -2.47 3.56 -3.71
C ALA A 33 -1.96 3.95 -2.32
N GLY A 34 -1.35 5.13 -2.21
CA GLY A 34 -0.60 5.58 -1.04
C GLY A 34 0.81 4.99 -1.04
N CYS A 35 1.48 5.05 -2.18
CA CYS A 35 2.76 4.37 -2.41
C CYS A 35 3.93 4.92 -1.56
N GLY A 36 3.81 6.12 -0.97
CA GLY A 36 4.89 6.78 -0.26
C GLY A 36 6.16 6.89 -1.11
N GLU A 37 7.27 6.37 -0.64
CA GLU A 37 8.55 6.30 -1.38
C GLU A 37 8.63 5.11 -2.35
N ALA A 38 7.50 4.45 -2.61
CA ALA A 38 7.26 3.48 -3.67
C ALA A 38 8.04 2.16 -3.55
N ALA A 39 8.34 1.68 -2.34
CA ALA A 39 9.03 0.39 -2.19
C ALA A 39 8.28 -0.77 -2.88
N ASP A 40 6.95 -0.78 -2.75
CA ASP A 40 6.06 -1.77 -3.36
C ASP A 40 6.01 -1.60 -4.89
N SER A 41 5.85 -0.37 -5.37
CA SER A 41 5.86 -0.03 -6.81
C SER A 41 7.17 -0.43 -7.50
N LEU A 42 8.32 -0.13 -6.88
CA LEU A 42 9.64 -0.48 -7.40
C LEU A 42 9.81 -1.99 -7.51
N TRP A 43 9.41 -2.73 -6.47
CA TRP A 43 9.47 -4.18 -6.44
C TRP A 43 8.60 -4.83 -7.51
N LEU A 44 7.38 -4.30 -7.74
CA LEU A 44 6.48 -4.74 -8.80
C LEU A 44 7.07 -4.46 -10.18
N ALA A 45 7.57 -3.25 -10.44
CA ALA A 45 8.13 -2.84 -11.72
C ALA A 45 9.37 -3.67 -12.10
N GLU A 46 10.25 -3.97 -11.14
CA GLU A 46 11.41 -4.86 -11.33
C GLU A 46 10.98 -6.25 -11.82
N ARG A 47 9.78 -6.71 -11.43
CA ARG A 47 9.20 -7.99 -11.84
C ARG A 47 8.31 -7.92 -13.09
N GLY A 48 8.31 -6.79 -13.76
CA GLY A 48 7.66 -6.62 -15.05
C GLY A 48 6.25 -6.04 -15.00
N TRP A 49 5.71 -5.73 -13.81
CA TRP A 49 4.41 -5.08 -13.68
C TRP A 49 4.44 -3.65 -14.25
N THR A 50 3.34 -3.22 -14.87
CA THR A 50 3.11 -1.81 -15.19
C THR A 50 2.36 -1.19 -14.01
N VAL A 51 2.96 -0.21 -13.34
CA VAL A 51 2.50 0.30 -12.07
C VAL A 51 2.05 1.74 -12.19
N THR A 52 0.88 2.07 -11.66
CA THR A 52 0.48 3.44 -11.33
C THR A 52 0.72 3.65 -9.83
N ALA A 53 1.71 4.47 -9.50
CA ALA A 53 2.10 4.79 -8.12
C ALA A 53 1.48 6.14 -7.73
N VAL A 54 0.61 6.13 -6.71
CA VAL A 54 -0.18 7.30 -6.31
C VAL A 54 0.11 7.66 -4.86
N ASP A 55 0.47 8.93 -4.63
CA ASP A 55 0.58 9.50 -3.28
C ASP A 55 0.27 11.01 -3.32
N PHE A 56 -0.12 11.60 -2.20
CA PHE A 56 -0.37 13.05 -2.11
C PHE A 56 0.89 13.84 -1.73
N VAL A 57 1.99 13.16 -1.35
CA VAL A 57 3.26 13.78 -0.95
C VAL A 57 4.21 13.82 -2.15
N ALA A 58 4.25 14.94 -2.86
CA ALA A 58 5.09 15.13 -4.04
C ALA A 58 6.56 14.76 -3.80
N SER A 59 7.12 15.09 -2.63
CA SER A 59 8.53 14.78 -2.30
C SER A 59 8.79 13.29 -2.11
N ALA A 60 7.79 12.49 -1.71
CA ALA A 60 7.89 11.04 -1.62
C ALA A 60 7.92 10.43 -3.03
N LEU A 61 7.03 10.89 -3.92
CA LEU A 61 7.02 10.47 -5.34
C LEU A 61 8.34 10.80 -6.04
N GLU A 62 8.93 11.98 -5.75
CA GLU A 62 10.23 12.36 -6.34
C GLU A 62 11.35 11.45 -5.88
N ARG A 63 11.39 11.06 -4.58
CA ARG A 63 12.37 10.08 -4.09
C ARG A 63 12.16 8.71 -4.75
N GLY A 64 10.91 8.25 -4.86
CA GLY A 64 10.56 7.01 -5.56
C GLY A 64 11.01 7.03 -7.03
N ARG A 65 10.74 8.14 -7.74
CA ARG A 65 11.16 8.33 -9.14
C ARG A 65 12.69 8.29 -9.30
N SER A 66 13.43 8.96 -8.42
CA SER A 66 14.90 8.94 -8.43
C SER A 66 15.43 7.51 -8.24
N ARG A 67 14.86 6.76 -7.30
CA ARG A 67 15.22 5.35 -7.07
C ARG A 67 14.90 4.46 -8.26
N ALA A 68 13.74 4.66 -8.91
CA ALA A 68 13.40 3.92 -10.14
C ALA A 68 14.43 4.14 -11.25
N GLN A 69 14.93 5.38 -11.40
CA GLN A 69 15.98 5.72 -12.36
C GLN A 69 17.32 5.06 -12.02
N GLU A 70 17.68 4.99 -10.72
CA GLU A 70 18.88 4.30 -10.24
C GLU A 70 18.83 2.79 -10.48
N MET A 71 17.63 2.18 -10.35
CA MET A 71 17.40 0.75 -10.66
C MET A 71 17.48 0.45 -12.16
N GLY A 72 17.33 1.45 -13.02
CA GLY A 72 17.51 1.34 -14.46
C GLY A 72 16.30 1.77 -15.29
N PRO A 73 16.50 2.02 -16.60
CA PRO A 73 15.50 2.59 -17.47
C PRO A 73 14.26 1.68 -17.63
N ASP A 74 14.43 0.37 -17.59
CA ASP A 74 13.33 -0.58 -17.74
C ASP A 74 12.38 -0.54 -16.54
N VAL A 75 12.90 -0.36 -15.32
CA VAL A 75 12.10 -0.19 -14.10
C VAL A 75 11.40 1.17 -14.13
N ALA A 76 12.15 2.23 -14.43
CA ALA A 76 11.62 3.60 -14.48
C ALA A 76 10.49 3.75 -15.51
N ALA A 77 10.60 3.09 -16.67
CA ALA A 77 9.60 3.15 -17.73
C ALA A 77 8.30 2.41 -17.39
N ARG A 78 8.30 1.54 -16.38
CA ARG A 78 7.11 0.77 -15.96
C ARG A 78 6.27 1.46 -14.90
N ILE A 79 6.73 2.60 -14.35
CA ILE A 79 6.02 3.28 -13.27
C ILE A 79 5.50 4.63 -13.74
N GLU A 80 4.18 4.78 -13.74
CA GLU A 80 3.49 6.05 -13.85
C GLU A 80 3.32 6.66 -12.45
N TRP A 81 3.78 7.89 -12.27
CA TRP A 81 3.76 8.60 -11.00
C TRP A 81 2.64 9.64 -11.00
N GLN A 82 1.71 9.52 -10.05
CA GLN A 82 0.57 10.40 -9.93
C GLN A 82 0.49 11.03 -8.54
N GLU A 83 0.59 12.37 -8.49
CA GLU A 83 0.27 13.11 -7.27
C GLU A 83 -1.26 13.26 -7.15
N ALA A 84 -1.86 12.60 -6.15
CA ALA A 84 -3.29 12.67 -5.91
C ALA A 84 -3.64 12.33 -4.46
N ASP A 85 -4.72 12.94 -3.98
CA ASP A 85 -5.25 12.72 -2.65
C ASP A 85 -6.31 11.61 -2.66
N LEU A 86 -6.02 10.48 -2.06
CA LEU A 86 -6.91 9.32 -1.98
C LEU A 86 -8.23 9.59 -1.25
N ARG A 87 -8.34 10.71 -0.54
CA ARG A 87 -9.62 11.13 0.06
C ARG A 87 -10.65 11.53 -0.99
N THR A 88 -10.21 12.02 -2.13
CA THR A 88 -11.07 12.54 -3.20
C THR A 88 -10.79 11.95 -4.57
N TRP A 89 -9.59 11.46 -4.80
CA TRP A 89 -9.20 10.88 -6.08
C TRP A 89 -9.93 9.57 -6.36
N THR A 90 -10.34 9.40 -7.60
CA THR A 90 -11.01 8.19 -8.09
C THR A 90 -10.18 7.58 -9.21
N PRO A 91 -9.63 6.38 -9.00
CA PRO A 91 -8.92 5.67 -10.06
C PRO A 91 -9.88 5.25 -11.19
N PRO A 92 -9.36 5.03 -12.41
CA PRO A 92 -10.17 4.50 -13.51
C PRO A 92 -10.73 3.13 -13.13
N ALA A 93 -12.06 2.96 -13.30
CA ALA A 93 -12.75 1.72 -12.91
C ALA A 93 -12.32 0.54 -13.80
N GLY A 94 -12.18 -0.65 -13.19
CA GLY A 94 -11.91 -1.91 -13.88
C GLY A 94 -10.61 -1.93 -14.69
N SER A 95 -9.59 -1.18 -14.26
CA SER A 95 -8.38 -0.95 -15.06
C SER A 95 -7.16 -1.73 -14.60
N PHE A 96 -7.18 -2.31 -13.39
CA PHE A 96 -6.00 -2.92 -12.80
C PHE A 96 -6.20 -4.40 -12.49
N ASP A 97 -5.16 -5.19 -12.74
CA ASP A 97 -5.04 -6.59 -12.35
C ASP A 97 -4.85 -6.75 -10.85
N LEU A 98 -4.09 -5.82 -10.26
CA LEU A 98 -3.81 -5.73 -8.84
C LEU A 98 -4.03 -4.29 -8.36
N VAL A 99 -4.86 -4.12 -7.35
CA VAL A 99 -4.94 -2.87 -6.59
C VAL A 99 -4.42 -3.13 -5.20
N THR A 100 -3.39 -2.41 -4.79
CA THR A 100 -2.80 -2.54 -3.47
C THR A 100 -2.80 -1.22 -2.73
N SER A 101 -2.98 -1.27 -1.40
CA SER A 101 -2.80 -0.12 -0.51
C SER A 101 -2.30 -0.60 0.84
N HIS A 102 -1.11 -0.15 1.22
CA HIS A 102 -0.49 -0.53 2.47
C HIS A 102 -0.32 0.68 3.39
N TYR A 103 -0.87 0.57 4.61
CA TYR A 103 -0.71 1.57 5.68
C TYR A 103 -1.10 2.99 5.27
N MET A 104 -2.19 3.10 4.51
CA MET A 104 -2.81 4.37 4.13
C MET A 104 -3.23 5.15 5.38
N HIS A 105 -2.91 6.46 5.43
CA HIS A 105 -3.10 7.30 6.59
C HIS A 105 -4.02 8.49 6.32
N GLY A 106 -4.69 8.97 7.38
CA GLY A 106 -5.39 10.26 7.36
C GLY A 106 -6.70 10.29 6.56
N ILE A 107 -7.35 9.14 6.34
CA ILE A 107 -8.61 9.04 5.62
C ILE A 107 -9.75 8.81 6.61
N ALA A 108 -10.54 9.86 6.88
CA ALA A 108 -11.67 9.79 7.80
C ALA A 108 -12.80 8.89 7.28
N ASP A 109 -13.12 8.97 5.98
CA ASP A 109 -14.09 8.10 5.32
C ASP A 109 -13.36 6.97 4.58
N ILE A 110 -12.85 6.01 5.35
CA ILE A 110 -12.06 4.89 4.83
C ILE A 110 -12.91 3.99 3.92
N GLN A 111 -14.19 3.80 4.19
CA GLN A 111 -15.06 2.97 3.37
C GLN A 111 -15.27 3.55 1.98
N SER A 112 -15.43 4.88 1.84
CA SER A 112 -15.51 5.51 0.53
C SER A 112 -14.20 5.38 -0.25
N ALA A 113 -13.04 5.45 0.41
CA ALA A 113 -11.76 5.18 -0.23
C ALA A 113 -11.68 3.71 -0.70
N PHE A 114 -12.06 2.76 0.14
CA PHE A 114 -12.07 1.35 -0.22
C PHE A 114 -13.02 1.04 -1.39
N ARG A 115 -14.23 1.64 -1.44
CA ARG A 115 -15.13 1.50 -2.61
C ARG A 115 -14.48 1.95 -3.91
N ARG A 116 -13.76 3.09 -3.89
CA ARG A 116 -13.05 3.58 -5.09
C ARG A 116 -11.92 2.65 -5.50
N LEU A 117 -11.14 2.14 -4.54
CA LEU A 117 -10.07 1.18 -4.83
C LEU A 117 -10.63 -0.15 -5.36
N ALA A 118 -11.69 -0.67 -4.75
CA ALA A 118 -12.37 -1.88 -5.22
C ALA A 118 -12.91 -1.71 -6.66
N ALA A 119 -13.55 -0.56 -6.96
CA ALA A 119 -14.04 -0.27 -8.30
C ALA A 119 -12.95 -0.22 -9.37
N ALA A 120 -11.70 0.05 -9.01
CA ALA A 120 -10.56 0.08 -9.92
C ALA A 120 -10.07 -1.31 -10.35
N VAL A 121 -10.37 -2.34 -9.58
CA VAL A 121 -10.00 -3.73 -9.89
C VAL A 121 -10.86 -4.23 -11.06
N ARG A 122 -10.22 -4.80 -12.09
CA ARG A 122 -10.94 -5.42 -13.21
C ARG A 122 -11.57 -6.77 -12.80
N PRO A 123 -12.55 -7.31 -13.55
CA PRO A 123 -12.99 -8.69 -13.38
C PRO A 123 -11.79 -9.67 -13.44
N GLY A 124 -11.73 -10.61 -12.52
CA GLY A 124 -10.61 -11.53 -12.33
C GLY A 124 -9.40 -10.94 -11.59
N GLY A 125 -9.39 -9.63 -11.32
CA GLY A 125 -8.29 -8.94 -10.64
C GLY A 125 -8.35 -9.10 -9.11
N THR A 126 -7.30 -8.64 -8.45
CA THR A 126 -7.09 -8.78 -7.00
C THR A 126 -7.03 -7.43 -6.32
N LEU A 127 -7.73 -7.30 -5.20
CA LEU A 127 -7.59 -6.23 -4.21
C LEU A 127 -6.77 -6.73 -3.03
N LEU A 128 -5.74 -6.00 -2.63
CA LEU A 128 -4.93 -6.26 -1.44
C LEU A 128 -4.81 -4.98 -0.61
N VAL A 129 -5.36 -5.00 0.60
CA VAL A 129 -5.24 -3.87 1.52
C VAL A 129 -4.72 -4.36 2.86
N ALA A 130 -3.72 -3.68 3.39
CA ALA A 130 -3.24 -3.90 4.74
C ALA A 130 -2.97 -2.57 5.46
N GLY A 131 -3.22 -2.55 6.77
CA GLY A 131 -3.01 -1.34 7.57
C GLY A 131 -3.04 -1.63 9.06
N HIS A 132 -2.90 -0.60 9.87
CA HIS A 132 -2.89 -0.75 11.32
C HIS A 132 -4.26 -1.15 11.86
N HIS A 133 -4.29 -2.22 12.68
CA HIS A 133 -5.53 -2.62 13.34
C HIS A 133 -5.86 -1.68 14.52
N PRO A 134 -7.14 -1.39 14.81
CA PRO A 134 -7.56 -0.49 15.91
C PRO A 134 -7.03 -0.86 17.30
N SER A 135 -6.77 -2.15 17.57
CA SER A 135 -6.20 -2.59 18.86
C SER A 135 -4.79 -2.04 19.14
N ASN A 136 -4.12 -1.45 18.14
CA ASN A 136 -2.83 -0.80 18.36
C ASN A 136 -2.96 0.62 18.94
N ALA A 137 -4.16 1.21 18.95
CA ALA A 137 -4.38 2.57 19.42
C ALA A 137 -3.91 2.75 20.87
N ASP A 138 -4.16 1.76 21.73
CA ASP A 138 -3.75 1.77 23.14
C ASP A 138 -2.25 1.48 23.34
N SER A 139 -1.61 0.80 22.37
CA SER A 139 -0.21 0.36 22.46
C SER A 139 0.78 1.37 21.88
N SER A 140 0.31 2.32 21.09
CA SER A 140 1.15 3.29 20.37
C SER A 140 1.46 4.56 21.15
N GLY A 141 1.02 4.67 22.42
CA GLY A 141 1.18 5.87 23.21
C GLY A 141 0.18 6.98 22.85
N GLU A 142 0.04 7.96 23.73
CA GLU A 142 -0.91 9.06 23.54
C GLU A 142 -0.70 9.76 22.18
N GLY A 143 -1.71 9.75 21.32
CA GLY A 143 -1.84 10.70 20.22
C GLY A 143 -1.80 10.18 18.79
N MET A 144 -1.81 8.87 18.53
CA MET A 144 -2.02 8.44 17.13
C MET A 144 -3.49 8.68 16.70
N PRO A 145 -3.73 9.45 15.63
CA PRO A 145 -5.09 9.71 15.15
C PRO A 145 -5.82 8.41 14.81
N THR A 146 -7.08 8.28 15.22
CA THR A 146 -7.93 7.11 14.91
C THR A 146 -8.07 6.85 13.41
N ALA A 147 -7.92 7.89 12.58
CA ALA A 147 -7.91 7.79 11.11
C ALA A 147 -6.71 7.02 10.52
N LEU A 148 -5.82 6.47 11.36
CA LEU A 148 -4.71 5.60 10.94
C LEU A 148 -5.07 4.11 10.99
N PHE A 149 -6.22 3.76 11.57
CA PHE A 149 -6.60 2.39 11.87
C PHE A 149 -7.86 1.98 11.12
N PHE A 150 -7.92 0.72 10.70
CA PHE A 150 -9.13 0.09 10.22
C PHE A 150 -9.15 -1.40 10.61
N ALA A 151 -10.34 -1.98 10.73
CA ALA A 151 -10.54 -3.41 10.85
C ALA A 151 -10.90 -4.01 9.47
N THR A 152 -10.71 -5.29 9.30
CA THR A 152 -11.08 -5.96 8.02
C THR A 152 -12.57 -5.79 7.69
N SER A 153 -13.42 -5.66 8.72
CA SER A 153 -14.85 -5.38 8.55
C SER A 153 -15.15 -4.07 7.82
N ASP A 154 -14.28 -3.04 7.91
CA ASP A 154 -14.47 -1.78 7.21
C ASP A 154 -14.32 -1.95 5.69
N LEU A 155 -13.41 -2.84 5.26
CA LEU A 155 -13.22 -3.16 3.85
C LEU A 155 -14.24 -4.19 3.37
N THR A 156 -14.47 -5.28 4.10
CA THR A 156 -15.41 -6.33 3.66
C THR A 156 -16.84 -5.81 3.56
N ALA A 157 -17.23 -4.81 4.34
CA ALA A 157 -18.54 -4.16 4.26
C ALA A 157 -18.81 -3.42 2.95
N VAL A 158 -17.77 -3.13 2.14
CA VAL A 158 -17.90 -2.43 0.86
C VAL A 158 -17.76 -3.35 -0.35
N LEU A 159 -17.43 -4.63 -0.12
CA LEU A 159 -17.36 -5.66 -1.16
C LEU A 159 -18.71 -6.40 -1.21
N ASP A 160 -19.22 -6.56 -2.41
CA ASP A 160 -20.48 -7.24 -2.69
C ASP A 160 -20.29 -8.72 -3.07
N GLU A 161 -21.34 -9.36 -3.61
CA GLU A 161 -21.34 -10.78 -4.01
C GLU A 161 -20.42 -11.10 -5.20
N ASP A 162 -19.95 -10.06 -5.92
CA ASP A 162 -18.98 -10.21 -7.01
C ASP A 162 -17.54 -10.43 -6.49
N TRP A 163 -17.35 -10.49 -5.15
CA TRP A 163 -16.04 -10.63 -4.55
C TRP A 163 -15.86 -11.96 -3.81
N GLU A 164 -14.79 -12.67 -4.16
CA GLU A 164 -14.30 -13.81 -3.41
C GLU A 164 -13.26 -13.34 -2.36
N LEU A 165 -13.57 -13.49 -1.09
CA LEU A 165 -12.65 -13.18 0.01
C LEU A 165 -11.61 -14.30 0.12
N LEU A 166 -10.36 -14.04 -0.21
CA LEU A 166 -9.27 -15.03 -0.18
C LEU A 166 -8.54 -15.05 1.17
N THR A 167 -8.42 -13.88 1.80
CA THR A 167 -7.82 -13.71 3.13
C THR A 167 -8.52 -12.55 3.82
N VAL A 168 -8.92 -12.77 5.08
CA VAL A 168 -9.44 -11.74 5.98
C VAL A 168 -8.78 -12.01 7.33
N ASP A 169 -7.87 -11.14 7.75
CA ASP A 169 -7.06 -11.36 8.95
C ASP A 169 -6.82 -10.03 9.69
N ASP A 170 -7.29 -9.93 10.92
CA ASP A 170 -7.11 -8.78 11.82
C ASP A 170 -5.90 -8.94 12.75
N ASP A 171 -5.14 -10.01 12.63
CA ASP A 171 -4.03 -10.33 13.55
C ASP A 171 -2.69 -10.59 12.83
N VAL A 172 -2.48 -9.98 11.67
CA VAL A 172 -1.20 -10.10 10.95
C VAL A 172 -0.09 -9.45 11.78
N PRO A 173 0.91 -10.20 12.27
CA PRO A 173 1.95 -9.63 13.10
C PRO A 173 2.92 -8.80 12.25
N ARG A 174 3.19 -7.56 12.68
CA ARG A 174 4.17 -6.67 12.06
C ARG A 174 5.18 -6.18 13.08
N ARG A 175 6.45 -6.37 12.81
CA ARG A 175 7.54 -5.77 13.60
C ARG A 175 7.76 -4.32 13.19
N THR A 176 7.81 -3.42 14.17
CA THR A 176 8.11 -2.00 13.99
C THR A 176 8.91 -1.48 15.17
N LEU A 177 9.36 -0.24 15.13
CA LEU A 177 9.98 0.43 16.28
C LEU A 177 8.96 1.37 16.93
N ASN A 178 8.91 1.37 18.27
CA ASN A 178 8.15 2.38 19.02
C ASN A 178 8.91 3.72 19.07
N HIS A 179 8.32 4.73 19.73
CA HIS A 179 8.93 6.05 19.88
C HIS A 179 10.31 6.03 20.56
N ASP A 180 10.58 5.03 21.40
CA ASP A 180 11.85 4.85 22.11
C ASP A 180 12.88 4.05 21.28
N GLY A 181 12.55 3.71 20.04
CA GLY A 181 13.41 2.92 19.16
C GLY A 181 13.46 1.42 19.51
N GLN A 182 12.56 0.93 20.34
CA GLN A 182 12.49 -0.48 20.72
C GLN A 182 11.64 -1.26 19.71
N ALA A 183 12.07 -2.46 19.37
CA ALA A 183 11.31 -3.34 18.50
C ALA A 183 10.04 -3.83 19.21
N VAL A 184 8.89 -3.54 18.62
CA VAL A 184 7.58 -3.99 19.07
C VAL A 184 6.87 -4.74 17.96
N THR A 185 5.96 -5.63 18.34
CA THR A 185 5.05 -6.28 17.39
C THR A 185 3.69 -5.61 17.52
N VAL A 186 3.20 -5.07 16.41
CA VAL A 186 1.86 -4.50 16.27
C VAL A 186 1.02 -5.41 15.38
N ARG A 187 -0.31 -5.27 15.44
CA ARG A 187 -1.25 -6.00 14.60
C ARG A 187 -1.57 -5.21 13.34
N ALA A 188 -1.70 -5.90 12.23
CA ALA A 188 -2.23 -5.34 11.01
C ALA A 188 -3.52 -6.05 10.64
N ALA A 189 -4.48 -5.28 10.11
CA ALA A 189 -5.64 -5.81 9.41
C ALA A 189 -5.24 -5.99 7.94
N MET A 190 -5.60 -7.14 7.34
CA MET A 190 -5.34 -7.45 5.94
C MET A 190 -6.55 -8.08 5.28
N VAL A 191 -6.89 -7.60 4.11
CA VAL A 191 -7.88 -8.24 3.23
C VAL A 191 -7.26 -8.43 1.86
N ARG A 192 -7.36 -9.67 1.36
CA ARG A 192 -7.12 -10.02 -0.03
C ARG A 192 -8.41 -10.59 -0.62
N ALA A 193 -8.89 -9.99 -1.68
CA ALA A 193 -10.11 -10.40 -2.36
C ALA A 193 -9.92 -10.42 -3.88
N ARG A 194 -10.61 -11.31 -4.57
CA ARG A 194 -10.63 -11.41 -6.03
C ARG A 194 -12.00 -11.00 -6.53
N ARG A 195 -12.01 -10.17 -7.56
CA ARG A 195 -13.24 -9.79 -8.24
C ARG A 195 -13.65 -10.88 -9.24
N ALA A 196 -14.91 -11.29 -9.23
CA ALA A 196 -15.44 -12.26 -10.18
C ALA A 196 -15.44 -11.74 -11.63
#